data_0820c3d80b2d09bef678de397906b395
#
_entry.id   0820c3d80b2d09bef678de397906b395
#
_cell.length_a   1.000
_cell.length_b   1.000
_cell.length_c   1.000
_cell.angle_alpha   90.00
_cell.angle_beta   90.00
_cell.angle_gamma   90.00
#
_symmetry.space_group_name_H-M   'P 1'
#
loop_
_entity.id
_entity.type
_entity.pdbx_description
1 polymer ?
#
loop_
_entity_poly.entity_id
_entity_poly.type
_entity_poly.pdbx_seq_one_letter_code
_entity_poly.pdbx_strand_id
1 'polypeptide(L)'
;GRVKIGSRVKIGYFSQQHEGLHPENTLVGELNYDFGIAEEEARKYLGAFLFYGDEVFRRIGDLSGGEQARLAFLKLMLTGANFLVLDEPTNHLDIPAREAVEEALMAFPGTFVVVSHDRYFLDKVANTTAELANGTLREYEGNYSYYRMKKEIEEKEAAEAAAEKA
;
A
#
# COMPACT_ATOMS: atom_id res chain seq x y z
N GLY A 1 2.04 24.28 3.53
CA GLY A 1 0.76 23.85 2.97
C GLY A 1 -0.31 23.67 4.04
N ARG A 2 -1.55 23.51 3.62
CA ARG A 2 -2.67 23.18 4.52
C ARG A 2 -3.32 21.89 4.03
N VAL A 3 -3.57 20.95 4.94
CA VAL A 3 -4.37 19.75 4.70
C VAL A 3 -5.70 19.93 5.41
N LYS A 4 -6.81 19.70 4.70
CA LYS A 4 -8.16 19.67 5.26
C LYS A 4 -8.76 18.28 5.10
N ILE A 5 -9.01 17.63 6.23
CA ILE A 5 -9.61 16.29 6.26
C ILE A 5 -11.12 16.44 6.36
N GLY A 6 -11.85 15.75 5.50
CA GLY A 6 -13.31 15.70 5.54
C GLY A 6 -13.82 15.00 6.79
N SER A 7 -15.00 15.38 7.28
CA SER A 7 -15.56 14.88 8.55
C SER A 7 -15.83 13.36 8.59
N ARG A 8 -16.01 12.74 7.44
CA ARG A 8 -16.25 11.29 7.30
C ARG A 8 -15.03 10.50 6.82
N VAL A 9 -13.86 11.15 6.71
CA VAL A 9 -12.63 10.51 6.28
C VAL A 9 -11.95 9.87 7.49
N LYS A 10 -11.73 8.56 7.42
CA LYS A 10 -10.95 7.79 8.38
C LYS A 10 -9.66 7.35 7.69
N ILE A 11 -8.55 7.98 8.09
CA ILE A 11 -7.24 7.73 7.48
C ILE A 11 -6.59 6.52 8.13
N GLY A 12 -6.06 5.61 7.30
CA GLY A 12 -5.10 4.58 7.68
C GLY A 12 -3.75 4.87 7.05
N TYR A 13 -2.68 4.70 7.81
CA TYR A 13 -1.32 4.93 7.35
C TYR A 13 -0.48 3.66 7.46
N PHE A 14 0.22 3.33 6.39
CA PHE A 14 1.19 2.25 6.36
C PHE A 14 2.59 2.80 6.13
N SER A 15 3.49 2.55 7.07
CA SER A 15 4.91 2.89 6.98
C SER A 15 5.79 1.64 7.07
N GLN A 16 7.04 1.78 6.65
CA GLN A 16 8.03 0.70 6.72
C GLN A 16 8.38 0.26 8.14
N GLN A 17 8.06 1.05 9.17
CA GLN A 17 8.44 0.76 10.55
C GLN A 17 7.48 -0.21 11.26
N HIS A 18 6.37 -0.63 10.60
CA HIS A 18 5.38 -1.59 11.13
C HIS A 18 4.97 -1.30 12.58
N GLU A 19 4.76 -0.03 12.89
CA GLU A 19 4.32 0.41 14.23
C GLU A 19 2.99 -0.26 14.60
N GLY A 20 2.81 -0.55 15.89
CA GLY A 20 1.58 -1.12 16.42
C GLY A 20 1.47 -2.64 16.35
N LEU A 21 2.57 -3.36 16.10
CA LEU A 21 2.65 -4.80 16.31
C LEU A 21 3.18 -5.10 17.74
N HIS A 22 2.55 -6.07 18.42
CA HIS A 22 2.96 -6.52 19.75
C HIS A 22 3.79 -7.81 19.64
N PRO A 23 5.12 -7.77 19.82
CA PRO A 23 6.02 -8.90 19.55
C PRO A 23 5.70 -10.17 20.35
N GLU A 24 5.14 -10.01 21.55
CA GLU A 24 4.77 -11.09 22.45
C GLU A 24 3.47 -11.81 22.07
N ASN A 25 2.61 -11.16 21.29
CA ASN A 25 1.35 -11.75 20.84
C ASN A 25 1.60 -12.80 19.74
N THR A 26 0.71 -13.77 19.66
CA THR A 26 0.57 -14.61 18.45
C THR A 26 -0.22 -13.86 17.38
N LEU A 27 -0.18 -14.31 16.12
CA LEU A 27 -0.91 -13.66 15.04
C LEU A 27 -2.42 -13.63 15.33
N VAL A 28 -3.01 -14.75 15.73
CA VAL A 28 -4.44 -14.78 16.13
C VAL A 28 -4.70 -13.94 17.37
N GLY A 29 -3.79 -13.95 18.32
CA GLY A 29 -3.88 -13.15 19.55
C GLY A 29 -3.87 -11.65 19.25
N GLU A 30 -3.09 -11.22 18.29
CA GLU A 30 -3.01 -9.83 17.85
C GLU A 30 -4.33 -9.33 17.26
N LEU A 31 -4.95 -10.13 16.38
CA LEU A 31 -6.25 -9.77 15.79
C LEU A 31 -7.38 -9.78 16.83
N ASN A 32 -7.31 -10.68 17.81
CA ASN A 32 -8.24 -10.67 18.91
C ASN A 32 -8.04 -9.45 19.83
N TYR A 33 -6.78 -9.12 20.14
CA TYR A 33 -6.44 -7.99 21.02
C TYR A 33 -6.89 -6.64 20.46
N ASP A 34 -6.60 -6.37 19.17
CA ASP A 34 -6.89 -5.08 18.56
C ASP A 34 -8.33 -4.95 18.04
N PHE A 35 -8.94 -6.05 17.60
CA PHE A 35 -10.23 -6.00 16.88
C PHE A 35 -11.31 -6.89 17.51
N GLY A 36 -11.00 -7.67 18.54
CA GLY A 36 -11.96 -8.60 19.15
C GLY A 36 -12.34 -9.76 18.23
N ILE A 37 -11.54 -10.06 17.21
CA ILE A 37 -11.83 -11.09 16.22
C ILE A 37 -11.54 -12.48 16.83
N ALA A 38 -12.54 -13.39 16.72
CA ALA A 38 -12.39 -14.77 17.18
C ALA A 38 -11.41 -15.56 16.29
N GLU A 39 -10.78 -16.62 16.85
CA GLU A 39 -9.75 -17.40 16.16
C GLU A 39 -10.20 -17.90 14.77
N GLU A 40 -11.42 -18.42 14.66
CA GLU A 40 -11.93 -18.96 13.38
C GLU A 40 -11.96 -17.89 12.28
N GLU A 41 -12.42 -16.70 12.61
CA GLU A 41 -12.45 -15.56 11.68
C GLU A 41 -11.06 -15.01 11.42
N ALA A 42 -10.22 -14.90 12.46
CA ALA A 42 -8.83 -14.48 12.34
C ALA A 42 -8.04 -15.36 11.37
N ARG A 43 -8.26 -16.69 11.40
CA ARG A 43 -7.62 -17.62 10.46
C ARG A 43 -7.99 -17.33 8.99
N LYS A 44 -9.22 -16.88 8.71
CA LYS A 44 -9.65 -16.50 7.35
C LYS A 44 -8.90 -15.25 6.87
N TYR A 45 -8.81 -14.22 7.69
CA TYR A 45 -8.06 -13.01 7.37
C TYR A 45 -6.56 -13.28 7.22
N LEU A 46 -5.98 -14.03 8.15
CA LEU A 46 -4.57 -14.40 8.11
C LEU A 46 -4.24 -15.24 6.87
N GLY A 47 -5.13 -16.17 6.48
CA GLY A 47 -4.99 -16.98 5.27
C GLY A 47 -4.95 -16.14 4.00
N ALA A 48 -5.74 -15.08 3.90
CA ALA A 48 -5.71 -14.15 2.77
C ALA A 48 -4.34 -13.44 2.63
N PHE A 49 -3.59 -13.32 3.74
CA PHE A 49 -2.24 -12.77 3.78
C PHE A 49 -1.16 -13.85 3.96
N LEU A 50 -1.45 -15.09 3.55
CA LEU A 50 -0.51 -16.20 3.43
C LEU A 50 0.04 -16.72 4.77
N PHE A 51 -0.74 -16.64 5.84
CA PHE A 51 -0.45 -17.28 7.12
C PHE A 51 -1.41 -18.46 7.31
N TYR A 52 -0.88 -19.70 7.24
CA TYR A 52 -1.67 -20.90 7.22
C TYR A 52 -1.38 -21.85 8.38
N GLY A 53 -2.35 -22.70 8.70
CA GLY A 53 -2.18 -23.78 9.66
C GLY A 53 -1.70 -23.29 11.02
N ASP A 54 -0.62 -23.86 11.53
CA ASP A 54 -0.06 -23.53 12.85
C ASP A 54 0.77 -22.23 12.86
N GLU A 55 1.08 -21.64 11.70
CA GLU A 55 1.77 -20.37 11.62
C GLU A 55 1.01 -19.24 12.35
N VAL A 56 -0.31 -19.32 12.41
CA VAL A 56 -1.16 -18.34 13.10
C VAL A 56 -0.90 -18.26 14.61
N PHE A 57 -0.25 -19.26 15.18
CA PHE A 57 0.16 -19.30 16.59
C PHE A 57 1.61 -18.89 16.82
N ARG A 58 2.36 -18.56 15.77
CA ARG A 58 3.71 -17.99 15.91
C ARG A 58 3.64 -16.64 16.61
N ARG A 59 4.68 -16.31 17.38
CA ARG A 59 4.82 -14.97 17.93
C ARG A 59 5.23 -13.97 16.87
N ILE A 60 4.70 -12.76 16.95
CA ILE A 60 5.01 -11.68 16.02
C ILE A 60 6.51 -11.34 16.05
N GLY A 61 7.14 -11.41 17.22
CA GLY A 61 8.58 -11.17 17.36
C GLY A 61 9.47 -12.16 16.62
N ASP A 62 8.95 -13.35 16.26
CA ASP A 62 9.67 -14.40 15.52
C ASP A 62 9.44 -14.30 14.00
N LEU A 63 8.64 -13.34 13.53
CA LEU A 63 8.38 -13.10 12.12
C LEU A 63 9.54 -12.36 11.45
N SER A 64 9.80 -12.71 10.20
CA SER A 64 10.66 -11.90 9.32
C SER A 64 10.06 -10.52 9.06
N GLY A 65 10.87 -9.58 8.60
CA GLY A 65 10.40 -8.23 8.25
C GLY A 65 9.27 -8.25 7.21
N GLY A 66 9.34 -9.11 6.19
CA GLY A 66 8.28 -9.27 5.20
C GLY A 66 6.99 -9.87 5.78
N GLU A 67 7.10 -10.84 6.70
CA GLU A 67 5.94 -11.39 7.41
C GLU A 67 5.28 -10.34 8.32
N GLN A 68 6.09 -9.54 9.03
CA GLN A 68 5.58 -8.43 9.83
C GLN A 68 4.88 -7.37 8.96
N ALA A 69 5.44 -7.05 7.79
CA ALA A 69 4.81 -6.14 6.83
C ALA A 69 3.44 -6.64 6.37
N ARG A 70 3.31 -7.92 6.02
CA ARG A 70 2.03 -8.54 5.66
C ARG A 70 1.00 -8.46 6.78
N LEU A 71 1.41 -8.77 8.01
CA LEU A 71 0.53 -8.69 9.19
C LEU A 71 0.10 -7.24 9.46
N ALA A 72 1.02 -6.29 9.39
CA ALA A 72 0.72 -4.87 9.55
C ALA A 72 -0.26 -4.37 8.48
N PHE A 73 -0.09 -4.81 7.23
CA PHE A 73 -1.01 -4.47 6.15
C PHE A 73 -2.41 -5.06 6.38
N LEU A 74 -2.51 -6.33 6.78
CA LEU A 74 -3.78 -6.94 7.17
C LEU A 74 -4.46 -6.15 8.29
N LYS A 75 -3.73 -5.79 9.34
CA LYS A 75 -4.28 -4.97 10.44
C LYS A 75 -4.81 -3.63 9.93
N LEU A 76 -4.08 -2.97 9.02
CA LEU A 76 -4.53 -1.73 8.40
C LEU A 76 -5.88 -1.91 7.70
N MET A 77 -6.05 -2.99 6.92
CA MET A 77 -7.31 -3.29 6.23
C MET A 77 -8.47 -3.51 7.20
N LEU A 78 -8.21 -4.02 8.40
CA LEU A 78 -9.23 -4.28 9.43
C LEU A 78 -9.62 -3.04 10.25
N THR A 79 -8.89 -1.93 10.16
CA THR A 79 -9.20 -0.70 10.92
C THR A 79 -10.51 -0.02 10.50
N GLY A 80 -11.07 -0.38 9.35
CA GLY A 80 -12.22 0.29 8.75
C GLY A 80 -11.89 1.70 8.22
N ALA A 81 -10.60 1.98 7.93
CA ALA A 81 -10.20 3.19 7.24
C ALA A 81 -10.83 3.22 5.83
N ASN A 82 -11.19 4.42 5.36
CA ASN A 82 -11.72 4.62 4.01
C ASN A 82 -10.80 5.48 3.13
N PHE A 83 -9.68 5.93 3.69
CA PHE A 83 -8.61 6.58 2.99
C PHE A 83 -7.26 6.04 3.48
N LEU A 84 -6.49 5.42 2.60
CA LEU A 84 -5.19 4.86 2.94
C LEU A 84 -4.05 5.74 2.40
N VAL A 85 -3.02 5.91 3.21
CA VAL A 85 -1.73 6.47 2.80
C VAL A 85 -0.68 5.39 2.96
N LEU A 86 -0.09 4.96 1.85
CA LEU A 86 0.78 3.81 1.76
C LEU A 86 2.18 4.25 1.31
N ASP A 87 3.16 4.07 2.18
CA ASP A 87 4.56 4.38 1.90
C ASP A 87 5.35 3.08 1.69
N GLU A 88 5.73 2.81 0.43
CA GLU A 88 6.45 1.61 -0.01
C GLU A 88 5.84 0.28 0.50
N PRO A 89 4.53 0.03 0.26
CA PRO A 89 3.83 -1.10 0.91
C PRO A 89 4.29 -2.48 0.43
N THR A 90 5.01 -2.56 -0.69
CA THR A 90 5.53 -3.82 -1.23
C THR A 90 7.03 -4.02 -0.97
N ASN A 91 7.66 -3.09 -0.26
CA ASN A 91 9.09 -3.17 0.00
C ASN A 91 9.42 -4.41 0.87
N HIS A 92 10.47 -5.13 0.49
CA HIS A 92 10.90 -6.39 1.13
C HIS A 92 9.91 -7.55 1.07
N LEU A 93 8.83 -7.45 0.29
CA LEU A 93 7.90 -8.55 0.05
C LEU A 93 8.38 -9.45 -1.09
N ASP A 94 8.22 -10.76 -0.91
CA ASP A 94 8.33 -11.72 -2.00
C ASP A 94 7.13 -11.60 -2.97
N ILE A 95 7.17 -12.30 -4.10
CA ILE A 95 6.13 -12.20 -5.13
C ILE A 95 4.74 -12.56 -4.58
N PRO A 96 4.54 -13.72 -3.88
CA PRO A 96 3.22 -14.06 -3.36
C PRO A 96 2.68 -13.04 -2.36
N ALA A 97 3.53 -12.50 -1.48
CA ALA A 97 3.14 -11.49 -0.51
C ALA A 97 2.73 -10.17 -1.17
N ARG A 98 3.43 -9.77 -2.24
CA ARG A 98 3.08 -8.61 -3.05
C ARG A 98 1.71 -8.79 -3.71
N GLU A 99 1.47 -9.96 -4.31
CA GLU A 99 0.20 -10.28 -4.94
C GLU A 99 -0.97 -10.20 -3.94
N ALA A 100 -0.78 -10.69 -2.71
CA ALA A 100 -1.80 -10.57 -1.67
C ALA A 100 -2.12 -9.11 -1.31
N VAL A 101 -1.12 -8.23 -1.23
CA VAL A 101 -1.30 -6.79 -1.01
C VAL A 101 -2.02 -6.14 -2.21
N GLU A 102 -1.64 -6.48 -3.43
CA GLU A 102 -2.28 -5.99 -4.65
C GLU A 102 -3.77 -6.36 -4.69
N GLU A 103 -4.11 -7.62 -4.44
CA GLU A 103 -5.48 -8.10 -4.39
C GLU A 103 -6.31 -7.38 -3.33
N ALA A 104 -5.74 -7.18 -2.14
CA ALA A 104 -6.40 -6.44 -1.07
C ALA A 104 -6.69 -4.98 -1.46
N LEU A 105 -5.74 -4.31 -2.13
CA LEU A 105 -5.94 -2.94 -2.60
C LEU A 105 -6.93 -2.84 -3.75
N MET A 106 -6.93 -3.78 -4.67
CA MET A 106 -7.90 -3.81 -5.77
C MET A 106 -9.34 -4.06 -5.28
N ALA A 107 -9.50 -4.78 -4.17
CA ALA A 107 -10.78 -5.02 -3.51
C ALA A 107 -11.18 -3.91 -2.53
N PHE A 108 -10.28 -2.99 -2.23
CA PHE A 108 -10.51 -1.93 -1.25
C PHE A 108 -11.57 -0.93 -1.74
N PRO A 109 -12.68 -0.74 -0.99
CA PRO A 109 -13.79 0.09 -1.46
C PRO A 109 -13.57 1.60 -1.29
N GLY A 110 -12.47 1.99 -0.66
CA GLY A 110 -12.12 3.40 -0.39
C GLY A 110 -11.14 3.99 -1.40
N THR A 111 -10.52 5.07 -1.00
CA THR A 111 -9.46 5.74 -1.76
C THR A 111 -8.10 5.47 -1.11
N PHE A 112 -7.06 5.34 -1.90
CA PHE A 112 -5.71 5.29 -1.37
C PHE A 112 -4.73 6.14 -2.19
N VAL A 113 -3.71 6.63 -1.51
CA VAL A 113 -2.52 7.25 -2.10
C VAL A 113 -1.34 6.34 -1.78
N VAL A 114 -0.57 5.99 -2.80
CA VAL A 114 0.59 5.11 -2.65
C VAL A 114 1.83 5.77 -3.22
N VAL A 115 2.93 5.68 -2.49
CA VAL A 115 4.28 6.01 -2.97
C VAL A 115 5.04 4.69 -3.09
N SER A 116 5.57 4.40 -4.29
CA SER A 116 6.34 3.18 -4.53
C SER A 116 7.33 3.37 -5.67
N HIS A 117 8.45 2.65 -5.60
CA HIS A 117 9.42 2.48 -6.69
C HIS A 117 9.10 1.26 -7.56
N ASP A 118 8.14 0.45 -7.17
CA ASP A 118 7.71 -0.73 -7.93
C ASP A 118 6.72 -0.35 -9.04
N ARG A 119 7.23 -0.27 -10.26
CA ARG A 119 6.47 0.16 -11.43
C ARG A 119 5.33 -0.81 -11.78
N TYR A 120 5.56 -2.11 -11.63
CA TYR A 120 4.55 -3.14 -11.91
C TYR A 120 3.41 -3.07 -10.91
N PHE A 121 3.74 -2.87 -9.65
CA PHE A 121 2.76 -2.64 -8.60
C PHE A 121 1.91 -1.39 -8.89
N LEU A 122 2.55 -0.25 -9.18
CA LEU A 122 1.85 0.99 -9.51
C LEU A 122 0.93 0.85 -10.73
N ASP A 123 1.41 0.16 -11.79
CA ASP A 123 0.59 -0.09 -12.97
C ASP A 123 -0.67 -0.90 -12.69
N LYS A 124 -0.60 -1.82 -11.74
CA LYS A 124 -1.70 -2.72 -11.39
C LYS A 124 -2.74 -2.05 -10.49
N VAL A 125 -2.31 -1.23 -9.55
CA VAL A 125 -3.20 -0.71 -8.49
C VAL A 125 -3.62 0.74 -8.69
N ALA A 126 -2.85 1.56 -9.42
CA ALA A 126 -3.12 2.99 -9.59
C ALA A 126 -3.97 3.26 -10.83
N ASN A 127 -4.95 4.13 -10.71
CA ASN A 127 -5.75 4.65 -11.83
C ASN A 127 -5.44 6.13 -12.15
N THR A 128 -4.72 6.80 -11.28
CA THR A 128 -4.24 8.17 -11.44
C THR A 128 -2.82 8.26 -10.94
N THR A 129 -1.94 8.93 -11.65
CA THR A 129 -0.55 9.15 -11.25
C THR A 129 -0.33 10.63 -10.98
N ALA A 130 0.26 10.97 -9.83
CA ALA A 130 0.62 12.33 -9.47
C ALA A 130 2.16 12.48 -9.46
N GLU A 131 2.66 13.43 -10.25
CA GLU A 131 4.07 13.80 -10.26
C GLU A 131 4.30 15.02 -9.38
N LEU A 132 5.17 14.89 -8.40
CA LEU A 132 5.65 16.02 -7.60
C LEU A 132 7.05 16.41 -8.06
N ALA A 133 7.15 17.53 -8.77
CA ALA A 133 8.41 18.03 -9.28
C ALA A 133 8.47 19.55 -9.15
N ASN A 134 9.65 20.08 -8.78
CA ASN A 134 9.90 21.54 -8.68
C ASN A 134 8.85 22.30 -7.84
N GLY A 135 8.34 21.69 -6.76
CA GLY A 135 7.34 22.27 -5.89
C GLY A 135 5.93 22.30 -6.48
N THR A 136 5.70 21.66 -7.61
CA THR A 136 4.40 21.59 -8.30
C THR A 136 3.93 20.14 -8.34
N LEU A 137 2.64 19.94 -8.07
CA LEU A 137 1.95 18.67 -8.25
C LEU A 137 1.20 18.67 -9.57
N ARG A 138 1.43 17.67 -10.41
CA ARG A 138 0.73 17.47 -11.68
C ARG A 138 0.11 16.08 -11.71
N GLU A 139 -1.17 16.01 -12.07
CA GLU A 139 -1.92 14.76 -12.16
C GLU A 139 -2.03 14.27 -13.61
N TYR A 140 -1.95 12.96 -13.79
CA TYR A 140 -2.16 12.24 -15.04
C TYR A 140 -3.26 11.21 -14.82
N GLU A 141 -4.34 11.29 -15.56
CA GLU A 141 -5.49 10.38 -15.49
C GLU A 141 -5.15 9.03 -16.12
N GLY A 142 -4.33 8.24 -15.43
CA GLY A 142 -3.87 6.94 -15.87
C GLY A 142 -2.85 6.33 -14.91
N ASN A 143 -2.51 5.07 -15.15
CA ASN A 143 -1.49 4.35 -14.38
C ASN A 143 -0.06 4.85 -14.67
N TYR A 144 0.94 4.21 -14.08
CA TYR A 144 2.32 4.61 -14.23
C TYR A 144 2.82 4.53 -15.68
N SER A 145 2.45 3.50 -16.43
CA SER A 145 2.82 3.37 -17.87
C SER A 145 2.23 4.48 -18.71
N TYR A 146 0.99 4.88 -18.47
CA TYR A 146 0.37 6.03 -19.12
C TYR A 146 1.11 7.35 -18.81
N TYR A 147 1.43 7.57 -17.56
CA TYR A 147 2.25 8.71 -17.13
C TYR A 147 3.58 8.76 -17.88
N ARG A 148 4.30 7.63 -17.93
CA ARG A 148 5.60 7.54 -18.63
C ARG A 148 5.48 7.86 -20.12
N MET A 149 4.48 7.30 -20.79
CA MET A 149 4.21 7.59 -22.19
C MET A 149 3.96 9.10 -22.43
N LYS A 150 3.18 9.74 -21.58
CA LYS A 150 2.91 11.18 -21.68
C LYS A 150 4.17 12.02 -21.45
N LYS A 151 4.99 11.67 -20.49
CA LYS A 151 6.27 12.36 -20.23
C LYS A 151 7.23 12.26 -21.42
N GLU A 152 7.34 11.09 -22.03
CA GLU A 152 8.19 10.90 -23.23
C GLU A 152 7.74 11.75 -24.42
N ILE A 153 6.43 11.91 -24.60
CA ILE A 153 5.89 12.80 -25.65
C ILE A 153 6.23 14.27 -25.34
N GLU A 154 5.99 14.72 -24.11
CA GLU A 154 6.29 16.08 -23.68
C GLU A 154 7.78 16.42 -23.80
N GLU A 155 8.66 15.49 -23.44
CA GLU A 155 10.12 15.65 -23.55
C GLU A 155 10.57 15.76 -25.02
N LYS A 156 9.99 14.98 -25.92
CA LYS A 156 10.26 15.06 -27.36
C LYS A 156 9.81 16.39 -27.95
N GLU A 157 8.57 16.80 -27.67
CA GLU A 157 8.03 18.08 -28.12
C GLU A 157 8.85 19.27 -27.62
N ALA A 158 9.30 19.22 -26.36
CA ALA A 158 10.16 20.24 -25.79
C ALA A 158 11.55 20.28 -26.45
N ALA A 159 12.12 19.12 -26.78
CA ALA A 159 13.41 19.04 -27.48
C ALA A 159 13.32 19.55 -28.91
N GLU A 160 12.25 19.20 -29.65
CA GLU A 160 11.99 19.70 -31.00
C GLU A 160 11.80 21.22 -31.01
N ALA A 161 10.99 21.77 -30.10
CA ALA A 161 10.78 23.22 -29.96
C ALA A 161 12.05 23.98 -29.58
N ALA A 162 12.98 23.34 -28.83
CA ALA A 162 14.28 23.93 -28.52
C ALA A 162 15.23 23.93 -29.71
N ALA A 163 15.19 22.88 -30.55
CA ALA A 163 16.00 22.77 -31.76
C ALA A 163 15.57 23.77 -32.85
N GLU A 164 14.25 24.04 -32.97
CA GLU A 164 13.75 25.02 -33.94
C GLU A 164 14.09 26.48 -33.58
N LYS A 165 14.43 26.77 -32.32
CA LYS A 165 14.79 28.10 -31.83
C LYS A 165 16.29 28.38 -31.83
N ALA A 166 17.10 27.38 -32.08
CA ALA A 166 18.57 27.47 -32.09
C ALA A 166 19.12 27.72 -33.52
#